data_dafc17cabef0c0c34e4991c4adf088ef
#
_entry.id   dafc17cabef0c0c34e4991c4adf088ef
#
_cell.length_a   1.000
_cell.length_b   1.000
_cell.length_c   1.000
_cell.angle_alpha   90.00
_cell.angle_beta   90.00
_cell.angle_gamma   90.00
#
_symmetry.space_group_name_H-M   'P 1'
#
loop_
_entity.id
_entity.type
_entity.pdbx_description
1 polymer ?
#
loop_
_entity_poly.entity_id
_entity_poly.type
_entity_poly.pdbx_seq_one_letter_code
_entity_poly.pdbx_strand_id
1 'polypeptide(L)'
;MTEISSTIASVRPEAPLSVTLRLALNGAAFDYRPGQYIEIDPHQFEALAGEIRDLEEKKGMPEPPRSFSLSSDGIDPSFVEISVKQNPKDGPFHQLLAPYFVHQAKAGHPIAFSGPNGKYCLPPAPPAGIAGFLHLCAGSGIAPNRGMIRHAIARGWPQRHLLILQNRNPEDVFFKEEWKELEARHSDRFRIRHVHSVAGGEHVAPDLVRRAMEGWIDGATSMAFTCGPNRPREVTAPDGSKRKEPGFCESWCGNPRRKVTGKLAELGFAPDRIFNEMW
;
A
#
# COMPACT_ATOMS: atom_id res chain seq x y z
N MET A 1 2.85 19.50 13.25
CA MET A 1 3.47 18.91 12.04
C MET A 1 3.72 20.03 11.06
N THR A 2 4.83 20.00 10.36
CA THR A 2 5.14 21.05 9.37
C THR A 2 4.42 20.71 8.07
N GLU A 3 3.70 21.69 7.52
CA GLU A 3 3.08 21.56 6.22
C GLU A 3 4.14 21.82 5.13
N ILE A 4 4.14 20.96 4.11
CA ILE A 4 5.04 21.06 2.95
C ILE A 4 4.24 21.53 1.74
N SER A 5 4.60 22.70 1.22
CA SER A 5 4.07 23.17 -0.06
C SER A 5 4.82 22.50 -1.20
N SER A 6 4.09 21.91 -2.12
CA SER A 6 4.62 21.17 -3.26
C SER A 6 3.82 21.45 -4.53
N THR A 7 4.27 20.89 -5.64
CA THR A 7 3.59 20.99 -6.94
C THR A 7 3.46 19.59 -7.53
N ILE A 8 2.31 19.27 -8.10
CA ILE A 8 2.15 18.04 -8.87
C ILE A 8 3.04 18.13 -10.12
N ALA A 9 4.14 17.39 -10.12
CA ALA A 9 5.07 17.38 -11.26
C ALA A 9 4.55 16.51 -12.41
N SER A 10 3.86 15.40 -12.07
CA SER A 10 3.22 14.53 -13.05
C SER A 10 2.09 13.71 -12.44
N VAL A 11 1.14 13.33 -13.31
CA VAL A 11 0.07 12.37 -13.00
C VAL A 11 0.20 11.23 -14.01
N ARG A 12 0.54 10.04 -13.55
CA ARG A 12 0.77 8.86 -14.39
C ARG A 12 -0.33 7.83 -14.16
N PRO A 13 -1.08 7.42 -15.19
CA PRO A 13 -1.99 6.28 -15.11
C PRO A 13 -1.23 4.99 -14.77
N GLU A 14 -1.77 4.17 -13.85
CA GLU A 14 -1.18 2.89 -13.44
C GLU A 14 -2.05 1.70 -13.84
N ALA A 15 -3.35 1.83 -13.55
CA ALA A 15 -4.36 0.81 -13.78
C ALA A 15 -5.71 1.51 -13.96
N PRO A 16 -6.80 0.83 -14.30
CA PRO A 16 -8.11 1.44 -14.39
C PRO A 16 -8.47 2.20 -13.10
N LEU A 17 -8.88 3.47 -13.24
CA LEU A 17 -9.21 4.37 -12.13
C LEU A 17 -8.08 4.52 -11.10
N SER A 18 -6.84 4.50 -11.57
CA SER A 18 -5.68 4.56 -10.68
C SER A 18 -4.56 5.40 -11.27
N VAL A 19 -3.95 6.23 -10.44
CA VAL A 19 -2.84 7.12 -10.84
C VAL A 19 -1.74 7.13 -9.80
N THR A 20 -0.52 7.43 -10.23
CA THR A 20 0.57 7.87 -9.37
C THR A 20 0.82 9.35 -9.60
N LEU A 21 0.76 10.13 -8.53
CA LEU A 21 1.13 11.53 -8.53
C LEU A 21 2.57 11.66 -8.05
N ARG A 22 3.39 12.39 -8.81
CA ARG A 22 4.70 12.84 -8.36
C ARG A 22 4.57 14.27 -7.86
N LEU A 23 4.95 14.52 -6.61
CA LEU A 23 4.89 15.80 -5.93
C LEU A 23 6.30 16.35 -5.80
N ALA A 24 6.62 17.41 -6.55
CA ALA A 24 7.90 18.09 -6.45
C ALA A 24 7.96 18.90 -5.15
N LEU A 25 9.02 18.72 -4.38
CA LEU A 25 9.19 19.35 -3.06
C LEU A 25 9.65 20.81 -3.14
N ASN A 26 9.99 21.31 -4.34
CA ASN A 26 10.37 22.71 -4.59
C ASN A 26 11.51 23.21 -3.68
N GLY A 27 12.45 22.30 -3.32
CA GLY A 27 13.57 22.60 -2.44
C GLY A 27 13.27 22.45 -0.94
N ALA A 28 12.03 22.08 -0.56
CA ALA A 28 11.72 21.75 0.83
C ALA A 28 12.40 20.45 1.25
N ALA A 29 12.98 20.46 2.46
CA ALA A 29 13.52 19.23 3.05
C ALA A 29 12.37 18.37 3.58
N PHE A 30 12.31 17.10 3.16
CA PHE A 30 11.33 16.15 3.62
C PHE A 30 11.98 14.77 3.77
N ASP A 31 12.37 14.46 5.00
CA ASP A 31 12.98 13.18 5.33
C ASP A 31 11.91 12.19 5.79
N TYR A 32 11.86 11.01 5.17
CA TYR A 32 10.92 9.95 5.49
C TYR A 32 11.53 8.56 5.28
N ARG A 33 10.97 7.58 5.95
CA ARG A 33 11.30 6.18 5.71
C ARG A 33 10.30 5.57 4.74
N PRO A 34 10.75 4.81 3.73
CA PRO A 34 9.86 4.12 2.79
C PRO A 34 8.81 3.28 3.52
N GLY A 35 7.55 3.46 3.14
CA GLY A 35 6.38 2.88 3.79
C GLY A 35 5.58 3.84 4.65
N GLN A 36 6.12 5.00 5.03
CA GLN A 36 5.37 6.05 5.72
C GLN A 36 4.34 6.72 4.78
N TYR A 37 3.43 7.51 5.36
CA TYR A 37 2.39 8.23 4.64
C TYR A 37 2.41 9.72 4.92
N ILE A 38 1.75 10.46 4.06
CA ILE A 38 1.44 11.89 4.19
C ILE A 38 -0.06 12.09 4.35
N GLU A 39 -0.46 13.23 4.87
CA GLU A 39 -1.86 13.64 4.99
C GLU A 39 -2.12 14.87 4.12
N ILE A 40 -3.19 14.84 3.36
CA ILE A 40 -3.60 15.88 2.44
C ILE A 40 -4.98 16.38 2.86
N ASP A 41 -5.08 17.68 3.15
CA ASP A 41 -6.34 18.32 3.50
C ASP A 41 -7.16 18.54 2.21
N PRO A 42 -8.40 18.03 2.12
CA PRO A 42 -9.24 18.23 0.95
C PRO A 42 -9.67 19.68 0.74
N HIS A 43 -9.71 20.52 1.79
CA HIS A 43 -10.17 21.91 1.71
C HIS A 43 -9.28 22.80 0.84
N GLN A 44 -8.04 22.41 0.56
CA GLN A 44 -7.16 23.14 -0.34
C GLN A 44 -7.61 23.11 -1.81
N PHE A 45 -8.54 22.23 -2.18
CA PHE A 45 -9.00 22.08 -3.56
C PHE A 45 -10.36 22.76 -3.77
N GLU A 46 -10.36 23.94 -4.41
CA GLU A 46 -11.58 24.71 -4.70
C GLU A 46 -12.64 23.87 -5.43
N ALA A 47 -12.20 23.00 -6.34
CA ALA A 47 -13.09 22.10 -7.08
C ALA A 47 -13.91 21.14 -6.20
N LEU A 48 -13.51 20.93 -4.95
CA LEU A 48 -14.20 20.06 -3.98
C LEU A 48 -15.03 20.84 -2.96
N ALA A 49 -15.00 22.18 -2.97
CA ALA A 49 -15.62 23.00 -1.93
C ALA A 49 -17.12 22.76 -1.73
N GLY A 50 -17.87 22.53 -2.83
CA GLY A 50 -19.30 22.19 -2.77
C GLY A 50 -19.55 20.84 -2.10
N GLU A 51 -18.83 19.81 -2.56
CA GLU A 51 -18.96 18.45 -2.05
C GLU A 51 -18.52 18.33 -0.58
N ILE A 52 -17.47 19.05 -0.20
CA ILE A 52 -17.00 19.13 1.20
C ILE A 52 -18.09 19.70 2.08
N ARG A 53 -18.68 20.84 1.70
CA ARG A 53 -19.75 21.51 2.46
C ARG A 53 -20.93 20.58 2.69
N ASP A 54 -21.41 19.91 1.63
CA ASP A 54 -22.54 18.99 1.73
C ASP A 54 -22.24 17.81 2.68
N LEU A 55 -20.99 17.31 2.68
CA LEU A 55 -20.54 16.25 3.56
C LEU A 55 -20.44 16.71 5.02
N GLU A 56 -19.92 17.90 5.26
CA GLU A 56 -19.76 18.48 6.58
C GLU A 56 -21.12 18.80 7.22
N GLU A 57 -22.04 19.39 6.45
CA GLU A 57 -23.42 19.61 6.88
C GLU A 57 -24.12 18.30 7.26
N LYS A 58 -23.96 17.26 6.43
CA LYS A 58 -24.54 15.94 6.70
C LYS A 58 -23.95 15.25 7.93
N LYS A 59 -22.65 15.43 8.18
CA LYS A 59 -21.92 14.77 9.28
C LYS A 59 -21.93 15.60 10.57
N GLY A 60 -22.14 16.89 10.49
CA GLY A 60 -22.03 17.84 11.61
C GLY A 60 -20.59 18.04 12.09
N MET A 61 -19.57 17.75 11.24
CA MET A 61 -18.15 17.90 11.57
C MET A 61 -17.31 18.16 10.30
N PRO A 62 -16.17 18.84 10.43
CA PRO A 62 -15.25 19.06 9.31
C PRO A 62 -14.74 17.76 8.69
N GLU A 63 -14.51 17.76 7.37
CA GLU A 63 -13.85 16.66 6.68
C GLU A 63 -12.36 16.60 7.06
N PRO A 64 -11.90 15.49 7.64
CA PRO A 64 -10.50 15.37 8.04
C PRO A 64 -9.56 15.20 6.84
N PRO A 65 -8.28 15.52 7.00
CA PRO A 65 -7.23 15.16 6.04
C PRO A 65 -7.26 13.67 5.68
N ARG A 66 -6.78 13.33 4.50
CA ARG A 66 -6.71 11.95 4.00
C ARG A 66 -5.27 11.48 3.91
N SER A 67 -5.04 10.28 4.42
CA SER A 67 -3.73 9.66 4.43
C SER A 67 -3.43 8.96 3.09
N PHE A 68 -2.22 9.17 2.59
CA PHE A 68 -1.70 8.52 1.37
C PHE A 68 -0.30 7.98 1.64
N SER A 69 -0.15 6.66 1.52
CA SER A 69 1.16 6.03 1.67
C SER A 69 2.10 6.47 0.55
N LEU A 70 3.34 6.77 0.92
CA LEU A 70 4.39 7.13 -0.03
C LEU A 70 4.81 5.90 -0.83
N SER A 71 4.74 6.00 -2.16
CA SER A 71 5.14 4.95 -3.08
C SER A 71 6.55 5.15 -3.67
N SER A 72 7.18 6.30 -3.40
CA SER A 72 8.57 6.59 -3.73
C SER A 72 9.55 5.94 -2.74
N ASP A 73 10.79 5.75 -3.19
CA ASP A 73 11.86 5.05 -2.46
C ASP A 73 12.72 5.96 -1.58
N GLY A 74 12.55 7.29 -1.66
CA GLY A 74 13.34 8.26 -0.90
C GLY A 74 14.82 8.36 -1.31
N ILE A 75 15.18 7.88 -2.49
CA ILE A 75 16.55 8.02 -3.01
C ILE A 75 16.77 9.42 -3.60
N ASP A 76 15.81 9.91 -4.37
CA ASP A 76 15.81 11.27 -4.87
C ASP A 76 14.99 12.16 -3.92
N PRO A 77 15.64 13.11 -3.22
CA PRO A 77 14.96 13.98 -2.25
C PRO A 77 14.17 15.11 -2.89
N SER A 78 14.15 15.24 -4.21
CA SER A 78 13.47 16.34 -4.91
C SER A 78 11.97 16.16 -5.02
N PHE A 79 11.47 14.92 -4.83
CA PHE A 79 10.05 14.59 -4.94
C PHE A 79 9.62 13.45 -4.02
N VAL A 80 8.31 13.34 -3.84
CA VAL A 80 7.65 12.14 -3.32
C VAL A 80 6.58 11.66 -4.29
N GLU A 81 6.21 10.37 -4.20
CA GLU A 81 5.10 9.82 -4.99
C GLU A 81 4.04 9.22 -4.08
N ILE A 82 2.78 9.45 -4.45
CA ILE A 82 1.62 8.74 -3.87
C ILE A 82 0.87 8.03 -4.99
N SER A 83 0.34 6.85 -4.70
CA SER A 83 -0.41 6.06 -5.68
C SER A 83 -1.84 5.88 -5.19
N VAL A 84 -2.79 6.30 -6.00
CA VAL A 84 -4.19 6.47 -5.63
C VAL A 84 -5.06 5.62 -6.55
N LYS A 85 -6.02 4.90 -5.96
CA LYS A 85 -7.07 4.17 -6.67
C LYS A 85 -8.43 4.71 -6.25
N GLN A 86 -9.24 5.07 -7.23
CA GLN A 86 -10.66 5.33 -7.02
C GLN A 86 -11.41 3.99 -6.94
N ASN A 87 -12.16 3.79 -5.86
CA ASN A 87 -13.08 2.67 -5.79
C ASN A 87 -14.35 2.95 -6.62
N PRO A 88 -15.09 1.92 -7.05
CA PRO A 88 -16.39 2.12 -7.70
C PRO A 88 -17.31 3.02 -6.87
N LYS A 89 -18.14 3.83 -7.55
CA LYS A 89 -19.04 4.80 -6.90
C LYS A 89 -20.02 4.18 -5.89
N ASP A 90 -20.35 2.91 -6.09
CA ASP A 90 -21.30 2.17 -5.22
C ASP A 90 -20.62 1.60 -3.96
N GLY A 91 -19.37 1.98 -3.70
CA GLY A 91 -18.65 1.60 -2.50
C GLY A 91 -19.25 2.28 -1.25
N PRO A 92 -19.17 1.62 -0.09
CA PRO A 92 -19.79 2.12 1.16
C PRO A 92 -19.10 3.36 1.76
N PHE A 93 -18.08 3.89 1.09
CA PHE A 93 -17.40 5.13 1.50
C PHE A 93 -17.34 6.11 0.36
N HIS A 94 -17.75 7.32 0.68
CA HIS A 94 -17.55 8.47 -0.16
C HIS A 94 -16.04 8.77 -0.24
N GLN A 95 -15.49 8.71 -1.44
CA GLN A 95 -14.10 9.05 -1.70
C GLN A 95 -14.04 10.46 -2.28
N LEU A 96 -13.45 11.38 -1.53
CA LEU A 96 -13.36 12.77 -1.92
C LEU A 96 -12.13 13.04 -2.81
N LEU A 97 -10.93 12.72 -2.32
CA LEU A 97 -9.68 13.04 -3.02
C LEU A 97 -9.33 12.06 -4.14
N ALA A 98 -9.70 10.77 -4.04
CA ALA A 98 -9.33 9.80 -5.06
C ALA A 98 -9.96 10.10 -6.44
N PRO A 99 -11.26 10.44 -6.57
CA PRO A 99 -11.83 10.90 -7.84
C PRO A 99 -11.17 12.17 -8.37
N TYR A 100 -10.88 13.14 -7.50
CA TYR A 100 -10.20 14.37 -7.89
C TYR A 100 -8.81 14.05 -8.49
N PHE A 101 -8.00 13.25 -7.82
CA PHE A 101 -6.67 12.89 -8.30
C PHE A 101 -6.70 12.10 -9.61
N VAL A 102 -7.68 11.20 -9.77
CA VAL A 102 -7.80 10.38 -10.98
C VAL A 102 -8.29 11.19 -12.18
N HIS A 103 -9.19 12.17 -12.00
CA HIS A 103 -9.90 12.80 -13.12
C HIS A 103 -9.55 14.27 -13.34
N GLN A 104 -9.08 14.99 -12.32
CA GLN A 104 -8.95 16.44 -12.37
C GLN A 104 -7.53 16.94 -12.08
N ALA A 105 -6.74 16.22 -11.29
CA ALA A 105 -5.37 16.63 -10.97
C ALA A 105 -4.49 16.66 -12.22
N LYS A 106 -3.65 17.70 -12.34
CA LYS A 106 -2.76 17.92 -13.49
C LYS A 106 -1.40 18.39 -13.01
N ALA A 107 -0.38 18.17 -13.83
CA ALA A 107 0.94 18.79 -13.62
C ALA A 107 0.82 20.31 -13.52
N GLY A 108 1.57 20.89 -12.60
CA GLY A 108 1.54 22.32 -12.29
C GLY A 108 0.56 22.72 -11.18
N HIS A 109 -0.39 21.85 -10.78
CA HIS A 109 -1.29 22.17 -9.67
C HIS A 109 -0.53 22.19 -8.34
N PRO A 110 -0.76 23.24 -7.51
CA PRO A 110 -0.22 23.26 -6.15
C PRO A 110 -0.90 22.20 -5.29
N ILE A 111 -0.14 21.67 -4.35
CA ILE A 111 -0.64 20.72 -3.36
C ILE A 111 0.21 20.83 -2.09
N ALA A 112 -0.45 20.96 -0.94
CA ALA A 112 0.19 20.94 0.36
C ALA A 112 -0.12 19.63 1.08
N PHE A 113 0.80 19.17 1.89
CA PHE A 113 0.62 17.98 2.70
C PHE A 113 1.40 18.08 4.01
N SER A 114 1.01 17.29 5.00
CA SER A 114 1.73 17.14 6.26
C SER A 114 2.26 15.71 6.43
N GLY A 115 3.32 15.56 7.21
CA GLY A 115 3.96 14.27 7.48
C GLY A 115 5.46 14.41 7.70
N PRO A 116 6.22 13.30 7.62
CA PRO A 116 5.75 11.91 7.41
C PRO A 116 5.12 11.30 8.67
N ASN A 117 4.18 10.40 8.47
CA ASN A 117 3.48 9.69 9.53
C ASN A 117 3.60 8.17 9.35
N GLY A 118 3.26 7.41 10.42
CA GLY A 118 3.16 5.96 10.36
C GLY A 118 4.40 5.21 10.80
N LYS A 119 4.15 3.97 11.26
CA LYS A 119 5.17 3.01 11.72
C LYS A 119 5.34 1.83 10.76
N TYR A 120 4.53 1.76 9.74
CA TYR A 120 4.61 0.77 8.67
C TYR A 120 5.68 1.18 7.67
N CYS A 121 6.94 0.89 7.99
CA CYS A 121 8.07 1.34 7.18
C CYS A 121 9.28 0.43 7.40
N LEU A 122 10.23 0.49 6.48
CA LEU A 122 11.51 -0.18 6.65
C LEU A 122 12.23 0.32 7.90
N PRO A 123 13.06 -0.52 8.56
CA PRO A 123 14.03 -0.06 9.53
C PRO A 123 15.01 0.93 8.88
N PRO A 124 15.72 1.77 9.69
CA PRO A 124 16.61 2.80 9.16
C PRO A 124 17.87 2.24 8.44
N ALA A 125 18.19 0.98 8.69
CA ALA A 125 19.31 0.26 8.08
C ALA A 125 18.94 -1.22 7.88
N PRO A 126 19.71 -1.99 7.07
CA PRO A 126 19.51 -3.42 6.92
C PRO A 126 19.49 -4.12 8.28
N PRO A 127 18.37 -4.78 8.67
CA PRO A 127 18.27 -5.37 10.00
C PRO A 127 19.15 -6.61 10.13
N ALA A 128 19.97 -6.65 11.18
CA ALA A 128 20.83 -7.79 11.47
C ALA A 128 20.00 -9.06 11.76
N GLY A 129 20.44 -10.21 11.26
CA GLY A 129 19.76 -11.50 11.46
C GLY A 129 18.46 -11.67 10.65
N ILE A 130 18.13 -10.72 9.78
CA ILE A 130 17.02 -10.82 8.85
C ILE A 130 17.56 -11.13 7.45
N ALA A 131 17.11 -12.25 6.89
CA ALA A 131 17.51 -12.71 5.57
C ALA A 131 16.52 -12.30 4.45
N GLY A 132 15.26 -12.03 4.80
CA GLY A 132 14.24 -11.74 3.81
C GLY A 132 13.10 -10.85 4.28
N PHE A 133 12.38 -10.32 3.31
CA PHE A 133 11.15 -9.56 3.48
C PHE A 133 10.04 -10.19 2.66
N LEU A 134 8.93 -10.52 3.31
CA LEU A 134 7.68 -10.88 2.65
C LEU A 134 6.78 -9.64 2.57
N HIS A 135 6.36 -9.30 1.37
CA HIS A 135 5.38 -8.24 1.10
C HIS A 135 4.07 -8.87 0.63
N LEU A 136 3.04 -8.84 1.48
CA LEU A 136 1.69 -9.28 1.13
C LEU A 136 0.81 -8.08 0.87
N CYS A 137 0.44 -7.87 -0.40
CA CYS A 137 -0.28 -6.68 -0.81
C CYS A 137 -1.58 -7.02 -1.54
N ALA A 138 -2.59 -6.19 -1.33
CA ALA A 138 -3.82 -6.26 -2.11
C ALA A 138 -4.17 -4.88 -2.69
N GLY A 139 -4.36 -4.82 -4.03
CA GLY A 139 -4.71 -3.59 -4.74
C GLY A 139 -3.72 -2.45 -4.51
N SER A 140 -4.22 -1.26 -4.13
CA SER A 140 -3.40 -0.08 -3.84
C SER A 140 -2.48 -0.21 -2.60
N GLY A 141 -2.65 -1.26 -1.78
CA GLY A 141 -1.72 -1.59 -0.71
C GLY A 141 -0.29 -1.91 -1.17
N ILE A 142 -0.06 -2.00 -2.47
CA ILE A 142 1.27 -2.07 -3.05
C ILE A 142 2.06 -0.76 -2.89
N ALA A 143 1.41 0.39 -2.76
CA ALA A 143 2.07 1.70 -2.74
C ALA A 143 3.21 1.81 -1.71
N PRO A 144 3.00 1.60 -0.40
CA PRO A 144 4.09 1.67 0.58
C PRO A 144 5.14 0.59 0.36
N ASN A 145 4.74 -0.60 -0.07
CA ASN A 145 5.64 -1.72 -0.30
C ASN A 145 6.55 -1.49 -1.51
N ARG A 146 6.08 -0.77 -2.55
CA ARG A 146 6.92 -0.35 -3.68
C ARG A 146 8.09 0.50 -3.21
N GLY A 147 7.82 1.52 -2.40
CA GLY A 147 8.86 2.37 -1.84
C GLY A 147 9.90 1.56 -1.05
N MET A 148 9.45 0.64 -0.20
CA MET A 148 10.32 -0.23 0.60
C MET A 148 11.20 -1.13 -0.26
N ILE A 149 10.63 -1.85 -1.22
CA ILE A 149 11.35 -2.78 -2.10
C ILE A 149 12.40 -2.03 -2.92
N ARG A 150 12.01 -0.93 -3.57
CA ARG A 150 12.91 -0.11 -4.38
C ARG A 150 14.05 0.47 -3.56
N HIS A 151 13.76 1.00 -2.38
CA HIS A 151 14.76 1.56 -1.48
C HIS A 151 15.82 0.52 -1.11
N ALA A 152 15.38 -0.63 -0.61
CA ALA A 152 16.29 -1.68 -0.17
C ALA A 152 17.18 -2.17 -1.33
N ILE A 153 16.60 -2.38 -2.51
CA ILE A 153 17.36 -2.81 -3.70
C ILE A 153 18.35 -1.73 -4.14
N ALA A 154 17.91 -0.47 -4.24
CA ALA A 154 18.76 0.65 -4.67
C ALA A 154 19.91 0.93 -3.68
N ARG A 155 19.67 0.71 -2.37
CA ARG A 155 20.69 0.82 -1.32
C ARG A 155 21.58 -0.42 -1.19
N GLY A 156 21.37 -1.44 -2.02
CA GLY A 156 22.17 -2.65 -2.00
C GLY A 156 21.98 -3.53 -0.76
N TRP A 157 20.79 -3.47 -0.11
CA TRP A 157 20.50 -4.32 1.04
C TRP A 157 20.57 -5.79 0.67
N PRO A 158 21.16 -6.66 1.51
CA PRO A 158 21.38 -8.07 1.18
C PRO A 158 20.13 -8.93 1.25
N GLN A 159 19.05 -8.43 1.87
CA GLN A 159 17.82 -9.20 2.07
C GLN A 159 17.13 -9.53 0.75
N ARG A 160 16.57 -10.74 0.69
CA ARG A 160 15.67 -11.14 -0.40
C ARG A 160 14.27 -10.60 -0.18
N HIS A 161 13.63 -10.18 -1.24
CA HIS A 161 12.25 -9.70 -1.24
C HIS A 161 11.35 -10.70 -1.97
N LEU A 162 10.25 -11.09 -1.33
CA LEU A 162 9.15 -11.82 -1.97
C LEU A 162 7.91 -10.93 -1.94
N LEU A 163 7.45 -10.51 -3.10
CA LEU A 163 6.19 -9.77 -3.25
C LEU A 163 5.08 -10.73 -3.69
N ILE A 164 4.01 -10.83 -2.91
CA ILE A 164 2.77 -11.50 -3.30
C ILE A 164 1.71 -10.41 -3.43
N LEU A 165 1.29 -10.15 -4.66
CA LEU A 165 0.38 -9.07 -5.00
C LEU A 165 -0.96 -9.61 -5.51
N GLN A 166 -2.01 -9.42 -4.70
CA GLN A 166 -3.37 -9.79 -5.07
C GLN A 166 -4.11 -8.61 -5.70
N ASN A 167 -4.64 -8.83 -6.88
CA ASN A 167 -5.55 -7.93 -7.58
C ASN A 167 -6.81 -8.69 -8.01
N ARG A 168 -7.85 -7.97 -8.46
CA ARG A 168 -9.03 -8.62 -9.02
C ARG A 168 -8.70 -9.23 -10.39
N ASN A 169 -8.06 -8.45 -11.25
CA ASN A 169 -7.71 -8.80 -12.60
C ASN A 169 -6.27 -8.38 -12.93
N PRO A 170 -5.65 -8.92 -14.00
CA PRO A 170 -4.30 -8.54 -14.43
C PRO A 170 -4.13 -7.06 -14.79
N GLU A 171 -5.19 -6.41 -15.28
CA GLU A 171 -5.20 -4.98 -15.60
C GLU A 171 -5.22 -4.07 -14.38
N ASP A 172 -5.61 -4.59 -13.21
CA ASP A 172 -5.63 -3.86 -11.94
C ASP A 172 -4.24 -3.73 -11.30
N VAL A 173 -3.20 -4.33 -11.88
CA VAL A 173 -1.85 -4.36 -11.32
C VAL A 173 -1.16 -3.02 -11.50
N PHE A 174 -0.84 -2.36 -10.37
CA PHE A 174 0.00 -1.16 -10.36
C PHE A 174 1.45 -1.50 -10.69
N PHE A 175 2.14 -0.64 -11.42
CA PHE A 175 3.58 -0.74 -11.72
C PHE A 175 3.96 -2.03 -12.45
N LYS A 176 3.10 -2.53 -13.30
CA LYS A 176 3.24 -3.86 -13.92
C LYS A 176 4.56 -4.07 -14.64
N GLU A 177 4.96 -3.11 -15.46
CA GLU A 177 6.22 -3.21 -16.22
C GLU A 177 7.45 -3.01 -15.31
N GLU A 178 7.34 -2.14 -14.29
CA GLU A 178 8.40 -1.93 -13.30
C GLU A 178 8.71 -3.22 -12.54
N TRP A 179 7.70 -4.01 -12.16
CA TRP A 179 7.92 -5.29 -11.47
C TRP A 179 8.64 -6.32 -12.34
N LYS A 180 8.29 -6.41 -13.63
CA LYS A 180 8.97 -7.28 -14.57
C LYS A 180 10.45 -6.91 -14.74
N GLU A 181 10.73 -5.61 -14.90
CA GLU A 181 12.10 -5.12 -15.02
C GLU A 181 12.88 -5.35 -13.73
N LEU A 182 12.27 -5.11 -12.58
CA LEU A 182 12.93 -5.29 -11.28
C LEU A 182 13.29 -6.76 -11.05
N GLU A 183 12.38 -7.68 -11.32
CA GLU A 183 12.64 -9.12 -11.22
C GLU A 183 13.70 -9.59 -12.18
N ALA A 184 13.68 -9.13 -13.44
CA ALA A 184 14.68 -9.47 -14.44
C ALA A 184 16.10 -8.98 -14.06
N ARG A 185 16.21 -7.76 -13.46
CA ARG A 185 17.51 -7.18 -13.08
C ARG A 185 18.04 -7.69 -11.74
N HIS A 186 17.17 -8.15 -10.85
CA HIS A 186 17.49 -8.52 -9.46
C HIS A 186 16.90 -9.88 -9.07
N SER A 187 16.96 -10.86 -9.99
CA SER A 187 16.42 -12.20 -9.82
C SER A 187 17.02 -13.00 -8.64
N ASP A 188 18.17 -12.56 -8.13
CA ASP A 188 18.86 -13.06 -6.95
C ASP A 188 18.29 -12.51 -5.64
N ARG A 189 17.58 -11.37 -5.69
CA ARG A 189 17.07 -10.65 -4.50
C ARG A 189 15.60 -10.31 -4.53
N PHE A 190 14.93 -10.35 -5.68
CA PHE A 190 13.53 -10.01 -5.83
C PHE A 190 12.76 -11.06 -6.61
N ARG A 191 11.62 -11.48 -6.08
CA ARG A 191 10.62 -12.32 -6.75
C ARG A 191 9.23 -11.76 -6.54
N ILE A 192 8.38 -11.89 -7.55
CA ILE A 192 6.97 -11.50 -7.48
C ILE A 192 6.05 -12.67 -7.85
N ARG A 193 4.95 -12.80 -7.10
CA ARG A 193 3.81 -13.68 -7.41
C ARG A 193 2.55 -12.85 -7.54
N HIS A 194 2.00 -12.78 -8.74
CA HIS A 194 0.67 -12.20 -8.97
C HIS A 194 -0.41 -13.21 -8.66
N VAL A 195 -1.50 -12.73 -8.00
CA VAL A 195 -2.69 -13.51 -7.67
C VAL A 195 -3.91 -12.73 -8.16
N HIS A 196 -4.77 -13.37 -8.96
CA HIS A 196 -5.93 -12.72 -9.56
C HIS A 196 -7.21 -13.37 -9.06
N SER A 197 -7.97 -12.63 -8.19
CA SER A 197 -9.11 -13.20 -7.48
C SER A 197 -10.39 -13.32 -8.31
N VAL A 198 -10.53 -12.55 -9.39
CA VAL A 198 -11.66 -12.66 -10.31
C VAL A 198 -11.26 -13.41 -11.58
N ALA A 199 -10.26 -12.92 -12.31
CA ALA A 199 -9.85 -13.54 -13.57
C ALA A 199 -9.27 -14.96 -13.40
N GLY A 200 -8.57 -15.23 -12.28
CA GLY A 200 -7.94 -16.52 -12.00
C GLY A 200 -8.69 -17.36 -10.97
N GLY A 201 -9.70 -16.81 -10.29
CA GLY A 201 -10.39 -17.47 -9.16
C GLY A 201 -9.47 -17.79 -7.98
N GLU A 202 -8.25 -17.25 -7.97
CA GLU A 202 -7.22 -17.56 -6.97
C GLU A 202 -7.17 -16.47 -5.90
N HIS A 203 -7.14 -16.85 -4.64
CA HIS A 203 -6.92 -15.96 -3.51
C HIS A 203 -5.61 -16.30 -2.81
N VAL A 204 -4.98 -15.29 -2.21
CA VAL A 204 -3.80 -15.54 -1.38
C VAL A 204 -4.20 -16.43 -0.20
N ALA A 205 -3.60 -17.62 -0.15
CA ALA A 205 -3.82 -18.66 0.84
C ALA A 205 -2.48 -19.11 1.46
N PRO A 206 -2.46 -19.66 2.70
CA PRO A 206 -1.23 -20.08 3.37
C PRO A 206 -0.35 -21.01 2.52
N ASP A 207 -0.94 -21.96 1.82
CA ASP A 207 -0.20 -22.90 0.98
C ASP A 207 0.43 -22.24 -0.25
N LEU A 208 -0.24 -21.24 -0.84
CA LEU A 208 0.35 -20.44 -1.91
C LEU A 208 1.58 -19.67 -1.40
N VAL A 209 1.44 -19.01 -0.23
CA VAL A 209 2.54 -18.25 0.37
C VAL A 209 3.70 -19.18 0.74
N ARG A 210 3.42 -20.32 1.36
CA ARG A 210 4.43 -21.32 1.72
C ARG A 210 5.22 -21.78 0.49
N ARG A 211 4.53 -22.19 -0.59
CA ARG A 211 5.20 -22.57 -1.85
C ARG A 211 6.02 -21.46 -2.46
N ALA A 212 5.55 -20.22 -2.39
CA ALA A 212 6.31 -19.07 -2.90
C ALA A 212 7.56 -18.76 -2.06
N MET A 213 7.55 -19.08 -0.78
CA MET A 213 8.68 -18.92 0.14
C MET A 213 9.74 -20.03 -0.02
N GLU A 214 9.37 -21.22 -0.48
CA GLU A 214 10.26 -22.39 -0.56
C GLU A 214 11.57 -22.08 -1.32
N GLY A 215 12.72 -22.34 -0.67
CA GLY A 215 14.04 -22.08 -1.25
C GLY A 215 14.35 -20.59 -1.48
N TRP A 216 13.50 -19.68 -1.02
CA TRP A 216 13.69 -18.24 -1.22
C TRP A 216 13.84 -17.46 0.09
N ILE A 217 12.86 -17.49 0.98
CA ILE A 217 12.89 -16.87 2.30
C ILE A 217 12.30 -17.81 3.34
N ASP A 218 12.70 -17.63 4.62
CA ASP A 218 12.21 -18.39 5.76
C ASP A 218 11.52 -17.42 6.74
N GLY A 219 10.34 -17.78 7.24
CA GLY A 219 9.58 -16.96 8.17
C GLY A 219 10.35 -16.65 9.46
N ALA A 220 11.11 -17.63 9.99
CA ALA A 220 11.89 -17.45 11.22
C ALA A 220 13.00 -16.41 11.11
N THR A 221 13.52 -16.16 9.90
CA THR A 221 14.57 -15.18 9.63
C THR A 221 14.11 -14.04 8.75
N SER A 222 12.81 -13.82 8.61
CA SER A 222 12.24 -12.77 7.74
C SER A 222 11.31 -11.84 8.51
N MET A 223 11.07 -10.68 7.93
CA MET A 223 10.02 -9.74 8.33
C MET A 223 8.87 -9.78 7.31
N ALA A 224 7.64 -9.57 7.75
CA ALA A 224 6.47 -9.53 6.89
C ALA A 224 5.79 -8.15 6.94
N PHE A 225 5.47 -7.62 5.77
CA PHE A 225 4.76 -6.37 5.57
C PHE A 225 3.44 -6.66 4.82
N THR A 226 2.32 -6.37 5.47
CA THR A 226 0.98 -6.63 4.90
C THR A 226 0.22 -5.33 4.75
N CYS A 227 -0.23 -5.02 3.52
CA CYS A 227 -1.03 -3.85 3.26
C CYS A 227 -2.20 -4.16 2.32
N GLY A 228 -3.40 -3.75 2.72
CA GLY A 228 -4.61 -3.97 1.94
C GLY A 228 -5.89 -3.73 2.73
N PRO A 229 -7.05 -4.06 2.13
CA PRO A 229 -8.35 -3.83 2.74
C PRO A 229 -8.53 -4.68 4.00
N ASN A 230 -9.01 -4.05 5.08
CA ASN A 230 -9.25 -4.77 6.34
C ASN A 230 -10.73 -4.91 6.69
N ARG A 231 -11.62 -4.88 5.70
CA ARG A 231 -13.04 -5.11 5.94
C ARG A 231 -13.34 -6.59 6.02
N PRO A 232 -14.11 -7.00 7.04
CA PRO A 232 -14.71 -8.32 7.05
C PRO A 232 -15.57 -8.51 5.79
N ARG A 233 -15.47 -9.67 5.18
CA ARG A 233 -16.30 -10.06 4.04
C ARG A 233 -17.24 -11.19 4.45
N GLU A 234 -18.47 -11.14 3.92
CA GLU A 234 -19.39 -12.25 4.05
C GLU A 234 -19.02 -13.33 3.03
N VAL A 235 -18.84 -14.53 3.49
CA VAL A 235 -18.59 -15.71 2.65
C VAL A 235 -19.67 -16.75 2.92
N THR A 236 -20.09 -17.44 1.88
CA THR A 236 -20.99 -18.58 1.99
C THR A 236 -20.16 -19.85 2.11
N ALA A 237 -20.30 -20.58 3.22
CA ALA A 237 -19.66 -21.85 3.42
C ALA A 237 -20.26 -22.93 2.49
N PRO A 238 -19.58 -24.08 2.26
CA PRO A 238 -20.09 -25.16 1.41
C PRO A 238 -21.46 -25.71 1.84
N ASP A 239 -21.82 -25.57 3.12
CA ASP A 239 -23.12 -25.96 3.69
C ASP A 239 -24.22 -24.89 3.49
N GLY A 240 -23.92 -23.79 2.76
CA GLY A 240 -24.84 -22.69 2.51
C GLY A 240 -24.92 -21.66 3.64
N SER A 241 -24.26 -21.86 4.77
CA SER A 241 -24.25 -20.90 5.88
C SER A 241 -23.41 -19.66 5.52
N LYS A 242 -23.85 -18.50 5.99
CA LYS A 242 -23.13 -17.25 5.83
C LYS A 242 -22.28 -16.98 7.07
N ARG A 243 -20.99 -16.71 6.84
CA ARG A 243 -20.07 -16.29 7.90
C ARG A 243 -19.29 -15.05 7.51
N LYS A 244 -18.90 -14.26 8.51
CA LYS A 244 -17.97 -13.13 8.30
C LYS A 244 -16.54 -13.62 8.47
N GLU A 245 -15.74 -13.45 7.43
CA GLU A 245 -14.29 -13.64 7.51
C GLU A 245 -13.59 -12.31 7.78
N PRO A 246 -12.48 -12.32 8.53
CA PRO A 246 -11.69 -11.12 8.77
C PRO A 246 -11.19 -10.53 7.45
N GLY A 247 -10.93 -9.23 7.45
CA GLY A 247 -10.31 -8.56 6.31
C GLY A 247 -8.91 -9.08 5.99
N PHE A 248 -8.36 -8.64 4.87
CA PHE A 248 -7.06 -9.13 4.38
C PHE A 248 -5.96 -9.01 5.43
N CYS A 249 -5.72 -7.81 5.96
CA CYS A 249 -4.65 -7.60 6.94
C CYS A 249 -4.89 -8.37 8.26
N GLU A 250 -6.11 -8.34 8.81
CA GLU A 250 -6.42 -9.08 10.05
C GLU A 250 -6.25 -10.59 9.87
N SER A 251 -6.64 -11.12 8.73
CA SER A 251 -6.47 -12.54 8.38
C SER A 251 -5.00 -12.98 8.37
N TRP A 252 -4.10 -12.11 7.90
CA TRP A 252 -2.69 -12.43 7.79
C TRP A 252 -1.89 -12.12 9.05
N CYS A 253 -2.13 -10.96 9.65
CA CYS A 253 -1.37 -10.49 10.81
C CYS A 253 -1.96 -10.96 12.15
N GLY A 254 -3.22 -11.34 12.16
CA GLY A 254 -3.96 -11.63 13.38
C GLY A 254 -4.46 -10.36 14.09
N ASN A 255 -5.17 -10.59 15.19
CA ASN A 255 -5.68 -9.52 16.04
C ASN A 255 -5.64 -9.96 17.51
N PRO A 256 -4.65 -9.54 18.28
CA PRO A 256 -4.51 -9.93 19.69
C PRO A 256 -5.74 -9.56 20.54
N ARG A 257 -6.40 -8.42 20.24
CA ARG A 257 -7.61 -7.98 20.98
C ARG A 257 -8.81 -8.91 20.75
N ARG A 258 -8.86 -9.56 19.59
CA ARG A 258 -9.91 -10.53 19.22
C ARG A 258 -9.46 -11.97 19.38
N LYS A 259 -8.24 -12.22 19.90
CA LYS A 259 -7.63 -13.55 20.02
C LYS A 259 -7.56 -14.31 18.69
N VAL A 260 -7.35 -13.59 17.58
CA VAL A 260 -7.17 -14.17 16.26
C VAL A 260 -5.68 -14.35 15.99
N THR A 261 -5.26 -15.59 15.80
CA THR A 261 -3.91 -15.93 15.31
C THR A 261 -3.84 -15.64 13.82
N GLY A 262 -2.85 -14.87 13.40
CA GLY A 262 -2.65 -14.55 11.98
C GLY A 262 -1.96 -15.70 11.24
N LYS A 263 -2.26 -15.87 9.97
CA LYS A 263 -1.67 -16.90 9.10
C LYS A 263 -0.14 -16.78 8.98
N LEU A 264 0.42 -15.57 9.14
CA LEU A 264 1.88 -15.35 9.13
C LEU A 264 2.59 -16.05 10.30
N ALA A 265 1.97 -16.11 11.48
CA ALA A 265 2.52 -16.85 12.61
C ALA A 265 2.60 -18.36 12.31
N GLU A 266 1.61 -18.92 11.59
CA GLU A 266 1.60 -20.32 11.14
C GLU A 266 2.69 -20.60 10.08
N LEU A 267 3.18 -19.57 9.40
CA LEU A 267 4.29 -19.62 8.44
C LEU A 267 5.65 -19.34 9.08
N GLY A 268 5.72 -19.26 10.41
CA GLY A 268 6.96 -19.11 11.17
C GLY A 268 7.42 -17.69 11.43
N PHE A 269 6.64 -16.66 11.03
CA PHE A 269 7.02 -15.27 11.33
C PHE A 269 6.80 -14.94 12.81
N ALA A 270 7.82 -14.38 13.45
CA ALA A 270 7.71 -13.90 14.82
C ALA A 270 6.78 -12.67 14.90
N PRO A 271 5.95 -12.53 15.95
CA PRO A 271 4.97 -11.45 16.06
C PRO A 271 5.56 -10.03 15.99
N ASP A 272 6.75 -9.82 16.51
CA ASP A 272 7.49 -8.55 16.48
C ASP A 272 8.08 -8.21 15.11
N ARG A 273 8.01 -9.14 14.16
CA ARG A 273 8.47 -9.00 12.78
C ARG A 273 7.33 -8.93 11.76
N ILE A 274 6.08 -8.81 12.23
CA ILE A 274 4.89 -8.69 11.39
C ILE A 274 4.36 -7.26 11.49
N PHE A 275 4.32 -6.58 10.35
CA PHE A 275 3.86 -5.19 10.22
C PHE A 275 2.63 -5.14 9.31
N ASN A 276 1.68 -4.27 9.64
CA ASN A 276 0.52 -4.06 8.78
C ASN A 276 0.14 -2.59 8.66
N GLU A 277 -0.42 -2.25 7.52
CA GLU A 277 -1.15 -1.02 7.26
C GLU A 277 -2.51 -1.37 6.65
N MET A 278 -3.56 -0.78 7.20
CA MET A 278 -4.95 -1.14 6.88
C MET A 278 -5.71 0.09 6.36
N TRP A 279 -6.55 -0.12 5.37
CA TRP A 279 -7.46 0.88 4.82
C TRP A 279 -8.84 0.30 4.48
#